data_335600161a320eb333645bba8868b2c6
#
_entry.id   335600161a320eb333645bba8868b2c6
#
_cell.length_a   1.000
_cell.length_b   1.000
_cell.length_c   1.000
_cell.angle_alpha   90.00
_cell.angle_beta   90.00
_cell.angle_gamma   90.00
#
_symmetry.space_group_name_H-M   'P 1'
#
loop_
_entity.id
_entity.type
_entity.pdbx_description
1 polymer ?
#
loop_
_entity_poly.entity_id
_entity_poly.type
_entity_poly.pdbx_seq_one_letter_code
_entity_poly.pdbx_strand_id
1 'polypeptide(L)'
;QASPHWQDGSFHNLVPMELSASGRSRLEIMRDFLLDRNPQRFPSAPVPHIKTHFAAVPDNHMVWLGHSGFFIHWAGLKVLIDPALHQAFPVPGFYKPFPGTDCWEPADLPAADLLLITHDHYDHLDYRTVLDLKNRVRRVVCPLGVGAHFEAWGWEAERITELDWQESVKVGGLTVSAVPAQHFSGRSFTPNPTLWCGYMLEADGMRIYHSGDTSFGPHFAQIAQTFPKIDLALIEDGQYDDDWPGVHLMPAAWR
;
A
#
# COMPACT_ATOMS: atom_id res chain seq x y z
N GLN A 1 -19.56 -13.00 -9.76
CA GLN A 1 -19.35 -14.09 -8.79
C GLN A 1 -18.83 -13.43 -7.52
N ALA A 2 -19.39 -13.73 -6.34
CA ALA A 2 -18.90 -13.15 -5.09
C ALA A 2 -17.48 -13.67 -4.80
N SER A 3 -16.59 -12.79 -4.30
CA SER A 3 -15.25 -13.18 -3.89
C SER A 3 -15.29 -14.32 -2.86
N PRO A 4 -14.46 -15.38 -2.98
CA PRO A 4 -14.36 -16.42 -1.97
C PRO A 4 -13.83 -15.90 -0.62
N HIS A 5 -13.22 -14.70 -0.63
CA HIS A 5 -12.65 -14.05 0.55
C HIS A 5 -13.67 -13.16 1.28
N TRP A 6 -14.87 -12.96 0.70
CA TRP A 6 -15.97 -12.23 1.31
C TRP A 6 -16.92 -13.20 2.02
N GLN A 7 -16.96 -13.15 3.36
CA GLN A 7 -17.79 -14.00 4.21
C GLN A 7 -18.36 -13.18 5.35
N ASP A 8 -19.60 -13.44 5.74
CA ASP A 8 -20.29 -12.82 6.88
C ASP A 8 -20.21 -11.28 6.90
N GLY A 9 -20.22 -10.66 5.71
CA GLY A 9 -20.23 -9.19 5.58
C GLY A 9 -18.86 -8.51 5.68
N SER A 10 -17.76 -9.27 5.60
CA SER A 10 -16.39 -8.75 5.63
C SER A 10 -15.43 -9.59 4.80
N PHE A 11 -14.27 -9.02 4.44
CA PHE A 11 -13.16 -9.76 3.84
C PHE A 11 -12.33 -10.46 4.91
N HIS A 12 -11.75 -11.60 4.57
CA HIS A 12 -10.97 -12.44 5.47
C HIS A 12 -9.59 -12.79 4.91
N ASN A 13 -8.62 -12.90 5.81
CA ASN A 13 -7.29 -13.41 5.53
C ASN A 13 -7.31 -14.92 5.23
N LEU A 14 -6.23 -15.42 4.59
CA LEU A 14 -6.04 -16.86 4.37
C LEU A 14 -5.96 -17.66 5.68
N VAL A 15 -5.43 -17.03 6.72
CA VAL A 15 -5.40 -17.55 8.10
C VAL A 15 -5.83 -16.46 9.06
N PRO A 16 -6.42 -16.82 10.22
CA PRO A 16 -6.79 -15.81 11.21
C PRO A 16 -5.61 -14.92 11.60
N MET A 17 -5.87 -13.63 11.75
CA MET A 17 -4.87 -12.65 12.15
C MET A 17 -4.91 -12.47 13.67
N GLU A 18 -3.77 -12.63 14.33
CA GLU A 18 -3.61 -12.30 15.75
C GLU A 18 -3.36 -10.79 15.89
N LEU A 19 -4.38 -10.04 16.29
CA LEU A 19 -4.31 -8.60 16.48
C LEU A 19 -3.55 -8.17 17.74
N SER A 20 -3.32 -9.08 18.69
CA SER A 20 -2.54 -8.80 19.90
C SER A 20 -2.02 -10.10 20.49
N ALA A 21 -0.71 -10.25 20.55
CA ALA A 21 -0.05 -11.36 21.26
C ALA A 21 0.27 -11.01 22.72
N SER A 22 0.21 -9.74 23.09
CA SER A 22 0.63 -9.24 24.41
C SER A 22 -0.37 -9.51 25.55
N GLY A 23 -1.61 -9.95 25.22
CA GLY A 23 -2.69 -10.10 26.20
C GLY A 23 -3.19 -8.78 26.79
N ARG A 24 -2.72 -7.63 26.29
CA ARG A 24 -3.13 -6.29 26.73
C ARG A 24 -4.51 -5.93 26.18
N SER A 25 -5.24 -5.13 26.93
CA SER A 25 -6.54 -4.64 26.46
C SER A 25 -6.38 -3.61 25.33
N ARG A 26 -7.37 -3.55 24.44
CA ARG A 26 -7.40 -2.54 23.35
C ARG A 26 -7.30 -1.10 23.87
N LEU A 27 -7.82 -0.83 25.08
CA LEU A 27 -7.74 0.49 25.71
C LEU A 27 -6.31 0.83 26.15
N GLU A 28 -5.56 -0.12 26.68
CA GLU A 28 -4.16 0.06 27.06
C GLU A 28 -3.30 0.29 25.83
N ILE A 29 -3.48 -0.50 24.78
CA ILE A 29 -2.78 -0.35 23.50
C ILE A 29 -3.09 1.03 22.90
N MET A 30 -4.36 1.41 22.83
CA MET A 30 -4.78 2.72 22.31
C MET A 30 -4.20 3.87 23.13
N ARG A 31 -4.22 3.76 24.46
CA ARG A 31 -3.62 4.77 25.34
C ARG A 31 -2.14 4.93 25.07
N ASP A 32 -1.40 3.84 24.96
CA ASP A 32 0.03 3.86 24.76
C ASP A 32 0.38 4.37 23.35
N PHE A 33 -0.36 3.97 22.34
CA PHE A 33 -0.24 4.53 20.99
C PHE A 33 -0.41 6.07 20.97
N LEU A 34 -1.35 6.60 21.75
CA LEU A 34 -1.60 8.04 21.85
C LEU A 34 -0.58 8.77 22.72
N LEU A 35 -0.04 8.12 23.75
CA LEU A 35 0.81 8.73 24.78
C LEU A 35 2.29 8.33 24.65
N ASP A 36 2.60 7.32 23.85
CA ASP A 36 3.97 6.85 23.67
C ASP A 36 4.84 7.94 23.04
N ARG A 37 5.86 8.32 23.79
CA ARG A 37 6.87 9.29 23.41
C ARG A 37 8.23 8.64 23.20
N ASN A 38 8.25 7.37 22.81
CA ASN A 38 9.52 6.69 22.56
C ASN A 38 10.34 7.47 21.51
N PRO A 39 11.49 8.07 21.89
CA PRO A 39 12.29 8.86 20.96
C PRO A 39 12.89 8.03 19.83
N GLN A 40 12.93 6.70 19.97
CA GLN A 40 13.41 5.78 18.93
C GLN A 40 12.41 5.58 17.79
N ARG A 41 11.17 6.07 17.92
CA ARG A 41 10.19 6.06 16.84
C ARG A 41 10.57 6.96 15.67
N PHE A 42 11.44 7.91 15.89
CA PHE A 42 11.85 8.89 14.88
C PHE A 42 13.34 8.76 14.58
N PRO A 43 13.73 8.91 13.32
CA PRO A 43 15.15 9.02 12.97
C PRO A 43 15.81 10.16 13.72
N SER A 44 17.05 9.98 14.19
CA SER A 44 17.83 11.01 14.88
C SER A 44 18.27 12.16 13.97
N ALA A 45 18.19 11.96 12.64
CA ALA A 45 18.48 12.93 11.60
C ALA A 45 17.47 12.77 10.45
N PRO A 46 17.26 13.82 9.63
CA PRO A 46 16.43 13.68 8.44
C PRO A 46 16.92 12.55 7.54
N VAL A 47 15.98 11.81 6.96
CA VAL A 47 16.29 10.75 5.98
C VAL A 47 16.96 11.42 4.77
N PRO A 48 18.14 10.94 4.34
CA PRO A 48 18.80 11.47 3.16
C PRO A 48 17.89 11.34 1.93
N HIS A 49 17.73 12.43 1.18
CA HIS A 49 16.89 12.44 0.00
C HIS A 49 17.48 13.28 -1.13
N ILE A 50 17.07 13.00 -2.34
CA ILE A 50 17.37 13.79 -3.53
C ILE A 50 16.04 14.20 -4.14
N LYS A 51 15.73 15.50 -4.09
CA LYS A 51 14.53 16.00 -4.78
C LYS A 51 14.76 15.94 -6.30
N THR A 52 14.02 15.03 -6.92
CA THR A 52 14.15 14.69 -8.35
C THR A 52 13.04 15.37 -9.17
N HIS A 53 13.31 15.69 -10.43
CA HIS A 53 12.29 16.06 -11.40
C HIS A 53 11.74 14.79 -12.06
N PHE A 54 10.50 14.41 -11.71
CA PHE A 54 9.89 13.16 -12.19
C PHE A 54 9.79 13.07 -13.72
N ALA A 55 9.68 14.20 -14.43
CA ALA A 55 9.70 14.23 -15.88
C ALA A 55 11.04 13.77 -16.48
N ALA A 56 12.12 13.86 -15.70
CA ALA A 56 13.47 13.45 -16.11
C ALA A 56 13.84 12.03 -15.64
N VAL A 57 12.96 11.35 -14.87
CA VAL A 57 13.21 9.96 -14.45
C VAL A 57 13.15 9.05 -15.67
N PRO A 58 14.28 8.41 -16.03
CA PRO A 58 14.32 7.54 -17.22
C PRO A 58 13.44 6.30 -17.04
N ASP A 59 13.14 5.61 -18.13
CA ASP A 59 12.53 4.28 -18.06
C ASP A 59 13.43 3.30 -17.28
N ASN A 60 12.84 2.28 -16.68
CA ASN A 60 13.51 1.32 -15.78
C ASN A 60 14.08 1.95 -14.50
N HIS A 61 13.44 3.02 -14.00
CA HIS A 61 13.81 3.65 -12.74
C HIS A 61 12.62 3.74 -11.80
N MET A 62 12.95 3.77 -10.51
CA MET A 62 11.99 3.90 -9.42
C MET A 62 12.43 5.00 -8.45
N VAL A 63 11.45 5.71 -7.89
CA VAL A 63 11.64 6.71 -6.84
C VAL A 63 10.75 6.33 -5.68
N TRP A 64 11.33 6.18 -4.50
CA TRP A 64 10.59 6.05 -3.25
C TRP A 64 10.06 7.43 -2.84
N LEU A 65 8.76 7.51 -2.59
CA LEU A 65 8.06 8.76 -2.26
C LEU A 65 7.94 9.00 -0.74
N GLY A 66 8.50 8.11 0.06
CA GLY A 66 8.28 8.05 1.49
C GLY A 66 7.17 7.05 1.86
N HIS A 67 7.17 6.59 3.12
CA HIS A 67 6.25 5.58 3.62
C HIS A 67 6.17 4.39 2.66
N SER A 68 4.99 3.96 2.24
CA SER A 68 4.77 2.88 1.27
C SER A 68 4.66 3.36 -0.18
N GLY A 69 4.91 4.65 -0.43
CA GLY A 69 4.71 5.28 -1.73
C GLY A 69 5.86 5.07 -2.71
N PHE A 70 5.54 4.71 -3.96
CA PHE A 70 6.52 4.59 -5.04
C PHE A 70 6.03 5.23 -6.34
N PHE A 71 6.97 5.81 -7.07
CA PHE A 71 6.84 6.11 -8.49
C PHE A 71 7.76 5.17 -9.27
N ILE A 72 7.22 4.50 -10.27
CA ILE A 72 7.96 3.58 -11.14
C ILE A 72 7.75 4.02 -12.59
N HIS A 73 8.84 4.26 -13.31
CA HIS A 73 8.84 4.43 -14.75
C HIS A 73 9.41 3.16 -15.38
N TRP A 74 8.55 2.33 -15.98
CA TRP A 74 8.93 1.01 -16.46
C TRP A 74 8.06 0.56 -17.63
N ALA A 75 8.69 -0.08 -18.62
CA ALA A 75 8.04 -0.53 -19.85
C ALA A 75 7.28 0.61 -20.57
N GLY A 76 7.84 1.82 -20.51
CA GLY A 76 7.24 3.03 -21.06
C GLY A 76 6.02 3.56 -20.32
N LEU A 77 5.69 3.00 -19.13
CA LEU A 77 4.55 3.40 -18.31
C LEU A 77 5.01 4.06 -17.01
N LYS A 78 4.27 5.06 -16.57
CA LYS A 78 4.44 5.74 -15.29
C LYS A 78 3.40 5.21 -14.31
N VAL A 79 3.86 4.54 -13.27
CA VAL A 79 3.05 3.88 -12.25
C VAL A 79 3.29 4.56 -10.91
N LEU A 80 2.21 4.88 -10.21
CA LEU A 80 2.21 5.29 -8.81
C LEU A 80 1.66 4.15 -7.97
N ILE A 81 2.28 3.88 -6.83
CA ILE A 81 1.81 2.92 -5.84
C ILE A 81 1.69 3.65 -4.51
N ASP A 82 0.53 3.59 -3.87
CA ASP A 82 0.21 4.12 -2.53
C ASP A 82 0.80 5.52 -2.23
N PRO A 83 0.66 6.53 -3.09
CA PRO A 83 1.25 7.85 -2.86
C PRO A 83 0.47 8.60 -1.78
N ALA A 84 0.88 8.49 -0.51
CA ALA A 84 0.31 9.23 0.61
C ALA A 84 1.19 10.45 0.92
N LEU A 85 0.91 11.60 0.29
CA LEU A 85 1.77 12.78 0.35
C LEU A 85 1.24 13.90 1.26
N HIS A 86 -0.01 13.82 1.73
CA HIS A 86 -0.59 14.85 2.59
C HIS A 86 -0.80 14.37 4.02
N GLN A 87 -1.58 13.31 4.22
CA GLN A 87 -2.06 12.96 5.54
C GLN A 87 -2.38 11.47 5.66
N ALA A 88 -1.54 10.79 6.41
CA ALA A 88 -1.70 9.37 6.69
C ALA A 88 -2.71 9.06 7.82
N PHE A 89 -3.51 10.03 8.29
CA PHE A 89 -4.48 9.81 9.37
C PHE A 89 -5.63 10.83 9.28
N PRO A 90 -6.87 10.47 9.68
CA PRO A 90 -8.03 11.36 9.56
C PRO A 90 -7.96 12.61 10.44
N VAL A 91 -7.15 12.59 11.51
CA VAL A 91 -6.96 13.76 12.39
C VAL A 91 -5.74 14.54 11.97
N PRO A 92 -5.89 15.82 11.56
CA PRO A 92 -4.77 16.66 11.14
C PRO A 92 -3.67 16.75 12.20
N GLY A 93 -2.42 16.55 11.77
CA GLY A 93 -1.24 16.68 12.64
C GLY A 93 -0.95 15.48 13.55
N PHE A 94 -1.78 14.44 13.51
CA PHE A 94 -1.56 13.22 14.27
C PHE A 94 -0.45 12.33 13.69
N TYR A 95 -0.35 12.26 12.38
CA TYR A 95 0.74 11.60 11.66
C TYR A 95 1.57 12.64 10.91
N LYS A 96 2.88 12.50 11.00
CA LYS A 96 3.82 13.29 10.20
C LYS A 96 4.83 12.36 9.57
N PRO A 97 5.13 12.51 8.27
CA PRO A 97 6.24 11.82 7.64
C PRO A 97 7.55 12.09 8.39
N PHE A 98 8.51 11.18 8.30
CA PHE A 98 9.83 11.46 8.82
C PHE A 98 10.46 12.64 8.07
N PRO A 99 11.20 13.53 8.77
CA PRO A 99 11.93 14.60 8.10
C PRO A 99 12.81 14.03 6.98
N GLY A 100 12.69 14.60 5.79
CA GLY A 100 13.38 14.11 4.58
C GLY A 100 12.56 13.15 3.71
N THR A 101 11.49 12.54 4.22
CA THR A 101 10.52 11.81 3.39
C THR A 101 9.31 12.66 3.00
N ASP A 102 9.21 13.86 3.56
CA ASP A 102 8.18 14.87 3.33
C ASP A 102 8.57 15.88 2.22
N CYS A 103 9.45 15.51 1.33
CA CYS A 103 10.00 16.38 0.29
C CYS A 103 9.15 16.46 -0.99
N TRP A 104 8.08 15.66 -1.10
CA TRP A 104 7.24 15.57 -2.27
C TRP A 104 5.86 16.17 -2.03
N GLU A 105 5.33 16.82 -3.05
CA GLU A 105 3.93 17.24 -3.12
C GLU A 105 3.25 16.60 -4.34
N PRO A 106 1.92 16.43 -4.36
CA PRO A 106 1.23 15.90 -5.54
C PRO A 106 1.53 16.67 -6.82
N ALA A 107 1.82 17.99 -6.71
CA ALA A 107 2.18 18.83 -7.83
C ALA A 107 3.53 18.44 -8.47
N ASP A 108 4.46 17.87 -7.70
CA ASP A 108 5.76 17.42 -8.20
C ASP A 108 5.62 16.17 -9.08
N LEU A 109 4.60 15.32 -8.84
CA LEU A 109 4.40 14.08 -9.57
C LEU A 109 4.00 14.34 -11.02
N PRO A 110 4.44 13.53 -11.98
CA PRO A 110 4.03 13.65 -13.39
C PRO A 110 2.62 13.12 -13.59
N ALA A 111 2.07 13.32 -14.78
CA ALA A 111 0.92 12.52 -15.22
C ALA A 111 1.34 11.04 -15.23
N ALA A 112 0.48 10.19 -14.69
CA ALA A 112 0.72 8.75 -14.56
C ALA A 112 -0.31 7.94 -15.36
N ASP A 113 0.17 6.84 -15.95
CA ASP A 113 -0.68 5.90 -16.65
C ASP A 113 -1.51 5.06 -15.69
N LEU A 114 -0.95 4.79 -14.50
CA LEU A 114 -1.52 3.88 -13.53
C LEU A 114 -1.30 4.36 -12.10
N LEU A 115 -2.35 4.26 -11.29
CA LEU A 115 -2.32 4.38 -9.83
C LEU A 115 -2.73 3.03 -9.24
N LEU A 116 -1.86 2.43 -8.47
CA LEU A 116 -2.11 1.22 -7.70
C LEU A 116 -2.34 1.59 -6.25
N ILE A 117 -3.40 1.05 -5.65
CA ILE A 117 -3.68 1.16 -4.22
C ILE A 117 -3.75 -0.23 -3.64
N THR A 118 -2.98 -0.50 -2.61
CA THR A 118 -2.91 -1.84 -1.98
C THR A 118 -4.08 -2.11 -1.04
N HIS A 119 -4.55 -1.10 -0.33
CA HIS A 119 -5.71 -1.17 0.57
C HIS A 119 -6.19 0.23 0.96
N ASP A 120 -7.27 0.31 1.73
CA ASP A 120 -7.95 1.58 2.01
C ASP A 120 -7.48 2.33 3.27
N HIS A 121 -6.41 1.91 3.96
CA HIS A 121 -5.90 2.67 5.09
C HIS A 121 -5.45 4.08 4.67
N TYR A 122 -5.50 5.01 5.61
CA TYR A 122 -5.29 6.44 5.32
C TYR A 122 -3.88 6.77 4.84
N ASP A 123 -2.90 5.98 5.22
CA ASP A 123 -1.48 6.10 4.86
C ASP A 123 -1.11 5.41 3.53
N HIS A 124 -2.08 4.79 2.86
CA HIS A 124 -1.98 4.24 1.50
C HIS A 124 -2.96 4.93 0.55
N LEU A 125 -4.23 5.01 0.93
CA LEU A 125 -5.26 5.71 0.18
C LEU A 125 -5.48 7.12 0.78
N ASP A 126 -4.56 8.03 0.53
CA ASP A 126 -4.66 9.42 0.97
C ASP A 126 -5.65 10.20 0.11
N TYR A 127 -6.79 10.57 0.70
CA TYR A 127 -7.89 11.29 0.05
C TYR A 127 -7.42 12.53 -0.71
N ARG A 128 -6.59 13.37 -0.08
CA ARG A 128 -6.16 14.65 -0.68
C ARG A 128 -5.21 14.42 -1.84
N THR A 129 -4.22 13.53 -1.67
CA THR A 129 -3.31 13.15 -2.75
C THR A 129 -4.08 12.59 -3.95
N VAL A 130 -5.05 11.71 -3.70
CA VAL A 130 -5.86 11.09 -4.77
C VAL A 130 -6.72 12.12 -5.50
N LEU A 131 -7.28 13.12 -4.81
CA LEU A 131 -8.01 14.21 -5.45
C LEU A 131 -7.10 15.09 -6.32
N ASP A 132 -5.91 15.44 -5.84
CA ASP A 132 -4.95 16.26 -6.57
C ASP A 132 -4.42 15.53 -7.81
N LEU A 133 -4.36 14.20 -7.78
CA LEU A 133 -3.93 13.36 -8.89
C LEU A 133 -5.05 13.02 -9.89
N LYS A 134 -6.31 13.26 -9.57
CA LYS A 134 -7.47 12.78 -10.34
C LYS A 134 -7.38 13.08 -11.84
N ASN A 135 -7.00 14.30 -12.20
CA ASN A 135 -6.93 14.72 -13.61
C ASN A 135 -5.60 14.36 -14.29
N ARG A 136 -4.68 13.72 -13.57
CA ARG A 136 -3.33 13.40 -14.05
C ARG A 136 -3.04 11.90 -14.07
N VAL A 137 -3.91 11.09 -13.50
CA VAL A 137 -3.83 9.63 -13.52
C VAL A 137 -4.83 9.10 -14.54
N ARG A 138 -4.41 8.20 -15.40
CA ARG A 138 -5.25 7.65 -16.46
C ARG A 138 -6.17 6.53 -15.95
N ARG A 139 -5.65 5.62 -15.14
CA ARG A 139 -6.37 4.45 -14.62
C ARG A 139 -5.97 4.15 -13.18
N VAL A 140 -6.93 3.66 -12.41
CA VAL A 140 -6.71 3.13 -11.05
C VAL A 140 -6.86 1.61 -11.10
N VAL A 141 -5.99 0.89 -10.39
CA VAL A 141 -6.16 -0.52 -10.06
C VAL A 141 -6.09 -0.65 -8.55
N CYS A 142 -7.07 -1.30 -7.97
CA CYS A 142 -7.19 -1.47 -6.52
C CYS A 142 -7.87 -2.79 -6.18
N PRO A 143 -7.82 -3.27 -4.94
CA PRO A 143 -8.55 -4.47 -4.54
C PRO A 143 -10.05 -4.18 -4.40
N LEU A 144 -10.83 -5.27 -4.37
CA LEU A 144 -12.30 -5.23 -4.28
C LEU A 144 -12.81 -4.33 -3.16
N GLY A 145 -13.78 -3.50 -3.46
CA GLY A 145 -14.44 -2.56 -2.56
C GLY A 145 -13.73 -1.20 -2.42
N VAL A 146 -12.44 -1.11 -2.73
CA VAL A 146 -11.68 0.16 -2.66
C VAL A 146 -12.13 1.15 -3.72
N GLY A 147 -12.58 0.66 -4.88
CA GLY A 147 -13.12 1.48 -5.97
C GLY A 147 -14.27 2.39 -5.54
N ALA A 148 -15.10 1.94 -4.58
CA ALA A 148 -16.20 2.74 -4.05
C ALA A 148 -15.75 4.07 -3.41
N HIS A 149 -14.54 4.11 -2.81
CA HIS A 149 -13.97 5.37 -2.31
C HIS A 149 -13.67 6.32 -3.46
N PHE A 150 -13.05 5.84 -4.54
CA PHE A 150 -12.75 6.63 -5.72
C PHE A 150 -14.02 7.20 -6.36
N GLU A 151 -15.05 6.36 -6.53
CA GLU A 151 -16.35 6.80 -7.08
C GLU A 151 -16.99 7.86 -6.18
N ALA A 152 -17.01 7.66 -4.86
CA ALA A 152 -17.52 8.65 -3.90
C ALA A 152 -16.75 9.98 -3.95
N TRP A 153 -15.49 9.95 -4.37
CA TRP A 153 -14.66 11.15 -4.58
C TRP A 153 -14.72 11.68 -6.02
N GLY A 154 -15.68 11.15 -6.80
CA GLY A 154 -16.04 11.62 -8.13
C GLY A 154 -15.12 11.16 -9.25
N TRP A 155 -14.37 10.06 -9.08
CA TRP A 155 -13.67 9.41 -10.18
C TRP A 155 -14.69 8.68 -11.07
N GLU A 156 -14.41 8.65 -12.37
CA GLU A 156 -15.21 7.91 -13.33
C GLU A 156 -14.99 6.40 -13.17
N ALA A 157 -16.08 5.62 -13.04
CA ALA A 157 -16.03 4.17 -12.80
C ALA A 157 -15.22 3.42 -13.88
N GLU A 158 -15.26 3.90 -15.12
CA GLU A 158 -14.54 3.31 -16.26
C GLU A 158 -13.00 3.41 -16.13
N ARG A 159 -12.53 4.28 -15.26
CA ARG A 159 -11.10 4.43 -14.96
C ARG A 159 -10.64 3.54 -13.82
N ILE A 160 -11.54 2.87 -13.12
CA ILE A 160 -11.29 2.06 -11.94
C ILE A 160 -11.38 0.58 -12.34
N THR A 161 -10.38 -0.19 -11.97
CA THR A 161 -10.35 -1.65 -12.10
C THR A 161 -10.12 -2.24 -10.73
N GLU A 162 -11.09 -2.99 -10.25
CA GLU A 162 -10.95 -3.74 -9.01
C GLU A 162 -10.50 -5.18 -9.30
N LEU A 163 -9.61 -5.69 -8.47
CA LEU A 163 -9.09 -7.06 -8.56
C LEU A 163 -9.32 -7.81 -7.25
N ASP A 164 -9.70 -9.07 -7.38
CA ASP A 164 -9.57 -10.06 -6.31
C ASP A 164 -8.15 -10.65 -6.28
N TRP A 165 -7.77 -11.34 -5.21
CA TRP A 165 -6.50 -12.05 -5.19
C TRP A 165 -6.41 -13.04 -6.34
N GLN A 166 -5.22 -13.11 -6.96
CA GLN A 166 -4.90 -13.92 -8.14
C GLN A 166 -5.55 -13.42 -9.45
N GLU A 167 -6.31 -12.33 -9.41
CA GLU A 167 -6.75 -11.67 -10.63
C GLU A 167 -5.68 -10.73 -11.17
N SER A 168 -5.75 -10.47 -12.46
CA SER A 168 -4.78 -9.60 -13.12
C SER A 168 -5.44 -8.74 -14.20
N VAL A 169 -4.81 -7.60 -14.47
CA VAL A 169 -5.16 -6.71 -15.57
C VAL A 169 -3.92 -6.35 -16.37
N LYS A 170 -4.06 -6.23 -17.67
CA LYS A 170 -3.00 -5.78 -18.56
C LYS A 170 -3.20 -4.32 -18.94
N VAL A 171 -2.15 -3.52 -18.76
CA VAL A 171 -2.12 -2.10 -19.14
C VAL A 171 -0.89 -1.87 -20.00
N GLY A 172 -1.08 -1.65 -21.31
CA GLY A 172 0.05 -1.59 -22.24
C GLY A 172 0.88 -2.89 -22.23
N GLY A 173 2.17 -2.77 -21.98
CA GLY A 173 3.12 -3.88 -21.83
C GLY A 173 3.17 -4.48 -20.42
N LEU A 174 2.54 -3.83 -19.43
CA LEU A 174 2.60 -4.22 -18.02
C LEU A 174 1.40 -5.09 -17.66
N THR A 175 1.65 -6.23 -17.02
CA THR A 175 0.64 -7.03 -16.32
C THR A 175 0.71 -6.72 -14.83
N VAL A 176 -0.42 -6.38 -14.23
CA VAL A 176 -0.59 -6.12 -12.80
C VAL A 176 -1.47 -7.22 -12.21
N SER A 177 -0.95 -8.01 -11.30
CA SER A 177 -1.68 -9.08 -10.61
C SER A 177 -1.82 -8.72 -9.13
N ALA A 178 -3.03 -8.77 -8.59
CA ALA A 178 -3.26 -8.69 -7.16
C ALA A 178 -2.87 -10.02 -6.51
N VAL A 179 -2.02 -9.95 -5.49
CA VAL A 179 -1.56 -11.13 -4.74
C VAL A 179 -2.00 -11.03 -3.28
N PRO A 180 -2.21 -12.17 -2.59
CA PRO A 180 -2.62 -12.16 -1.20
C PRO A 180 -1.63 -11.42 -0.29
N ALA A 181 -2.18 -10.77 0.74
CA ALA A 181 -1.43 -10.23 1.86
C ALA A 181 -2.14 -10.60 3.17
N GLN A 182 -1.44 -10.55 4.28
CA GLN A 182 -1.96 -10.84 5.61
C GLN A 182 -2.11 -9.50 6.36
N HIS A 183 -3.27 -8.88 6.20
CA HIS A 183 -3.53 -7.53 6.74
C HIS A 183 -5.02 -7.34 7.04
N PHE A 184 -5.50 -6.13 7.10
CA PHE A 184 -6.89 -5.75 7.29
C PHE A 184 -7.21 -4.45 6.55
N SER A 185 -8.48 -4.06 6.54
CA SER A 185 -8.93 -2.84 5.89
C SER A 185 -9.95 -2.10 6.75
N GLY A 186 -10.25 -0.86 6.37
CA GLY A 186 -11.33 -0.07 6.92
C GLY A 186 -10.92 1.35 7.31
N ARG A 187 -11.81 2.28 6.98
CA ARG A 187 -11.70 3.72 7.29
C ARG A 187 -12.78 4.17 8.29
N SER A 188 -13.51 3.22 8.86
CA SER A 188 -14.63 3.46 9.77
C SER A 188 -14.71 2.37 10.85
N PHE A 189 -15.83 2.29 11.54
CA PHE A 189 -16.07 1.23 12.53
C PHE A 189 -16.46 -0.13 11.91
N THR A 190 -16.66 -0.19 10.60
CA THR A 190 -16.94 -1.45 9.88
C THR A 190 -15.61 -2.15 9.65
N PRO A 191 -15.39 -3.36 10.18
CA PRO A 191 -14.16 -4.10 9.97
C PRO A 191 -14.14 -4.70 8.56
N ASN A 192 -13.00 -4.64 7.89
CA ASN A 192 -12.71 -5.29 6.62
C ASN A 192 -13.77 -5.11 5.52
N PRO A 193 -14.24 -3.87 5.24
CA PRO A 193 -15.27 -3.62 4.23
C PRO A 193 -14.72 -3.72 2.80
N THR A 194 -13.40 -3.65 2.64
CA THR A 194 -12.67 -3.76 1.38
C THR A 194 -11.61 -4.84 1.47
N LEU A 195 -11.16 -5.36 0.34
CA LEU A 195 -10.03 -6.28 0.29
C LEU A 195 -8.71 -5.48 0.39
N TRP A 196 -7.62 -6.16 0.70
CA TRP A 196 -6.23 -5.68 0.69
C TRP A 196 -5.39 -6.63 -0.16
N CYS A 197 -4.29 -6.17 -0.73
CA CYS A 197 -3.42 -6.99 -1.57
C CYS A 197 -1.99 -6.44 -1.64
N GLY A 198 -1.06 -7.30 -2.00
CA GLY A 198 0.16 -6.91 -2.66
C GLY A 198 -0.01 -6.91 -4.18
N TYR A 199 1.01 -6.48 -4.91
CA TYR A 199 1.01 -6.50 -6.37
C TYR A 199 2.23 -7.23 -6.92
N MET A 200 2.00 -8.07 -7.94
CA MET A 200 3.04 -8.55 -8.83
C MET A 200 2.94 -7.78 -10.15
N LEU A 201 3.99 -7.09 -10.52
CA LEU A 201 4.13 -6.35 -11.76
C LEU A 201 5.04 -7.12 -12.70
N GLU A 202 4.62 -7.35 -13.94
CA GLU A 202 5.37 -8.14 -14.92
C GLU A 202 5.47 -7.38 -16.25
N ALA A 203 6.67 -7.08 -16.68
CA ALA A 203 6.97 -6.52 -18.01
C ALA A 203 8.41 -6.85 -18.41
N ASP A 204 8.72 -6.87 -19.69
CA ASP A 204 10.07 -7.03 -20.25
C ASP A 204 10.84 -8.25 -19.69
N GLY A 205 10.10 -9.32 -19.32
CA GLY A 205 10.68 -10.54 -18.75
C GLY A 205 11.13 -10.42 -17.31
N MET A 206 10.84 -9.32 -16.63
CA MET A 206 11.12 -9.06 -15.21
C MET A 206 9.85 -9.03 -14.37
N ARG A 207 10.01 -9.27 -13.06
CA ARG A 207 8.95 -9.22 -12.05
C ARG A 207 9.34 -8.35 -10.88
N ILE A 208 8.45 -7.43 -10.54
CA ILE A 208 8.55 -6.60 -9.33
C ILE A 208 7.40 -6.99 -8.41
N TYR A 209 7.71 -7.42 -7.20
CA TYR A 209 6.74 -7.66 -6.15
C TYR A 209 6.68 -6.46 -5.20
N HIS A 210 5.48 -5.97 -4.92
CA HIS A 210 5.19 -4.99 -3.89
C HIS A 210 4.25 -5.63 -2.87
N SER A 211 4.66 -5.71 -1.61
CA SER A 211 3.91 -6.45 -0.59
C SER A 211 2.59 -5.77 -0.20
N GLY A 212 2.49 -4.46 -0.34
CA GLY A 212 1.55 -3.69 0.47
C GLY A 212 1.89 -3.85 1.94
N ASP A 213 0.97 -3.55 2.83
CA ASP A 213 1.11 -3.90 4.23
C ASP A 213 0.74 -5.36 4.45
N THR A 214 1.57 -6.06 5.21
CA THR A 214 1.38 -7.49 5.46
C THR A 214 2.16 -7.95 6.67
N SER A 215 1.64 -8.91 7.42
CA SER A 215 2.45 -9.71 8.34
C SER A 215 2.97 -10.97 7.63
N PHE A 216 3.79 -11.75 8.33
CA PHE A 216 4.24 -13.04 7.84
C PHE A 216 3.09 -14.05 7.79
N GLY A 217 2.97 -14.78 6.68
CA GLY A 217 1.90 -15.74 6.50
C GLY A 217 2.11 -16.69 5.31
N PRO A 218 1.18 -17.64 5.10
CA PRO A 218 1.28 -18.66 4.05
C PRO A 218 1.23 -18.07 2.63
N HIS A 219 0.77 -16.84 2.48
CA HIS A 219 0.69 -16.16 1.19
C HIS A 219 2.05 -16.01 0.51
N PHE A 220 3.16 -15.83 1.25
CA PHE A 220 4.51 -15.76 0.66
C PHE A 220 4.86 -17.06 -0.08
N ALA A 221 4.53 -18.23 0.50
CA ALA A 221 4.74 -19.51 -0.16
C ALA A 221 3.85 -19.67 -1.41
N GLN A 222 2.60 -19.20 -1.36
CA GLN A 222 1.70 -19.21 -2.53
C GLN A 222 2.21 -18.30 -3.65
N ILE A 223 2.67 -17.09 -3.29
CA ILE A 223 3.27 -16.14 -4.24
C ILE A 223 4.50 -16.76 -4.89
N ALA A 224 5.40 -17.37 -4.11
CA ALA A 224 6.60 -18.00 -4.63
C ALA A 224 6.31 -19.20 -5.55
N GLN A 225 5.22 -19.94 -5.30
CA GLN A 225 4.78 -21.03 -6.19
C GLN A 225 4.22 -20.48 -7.51
N THR A 226 3.44 -19.40 -7.45
CA THR A 226 2.82 -18.78 -8.63
C THR A 226 3.86 -18.02 -9.47
N PHE A 227 4.78 -17.36 -8.79
CA PHE A 227 5.82 -16.50 -9.37
C PHE A 227 7.21 -16.97 -8.91
N PRO A 228 7.75 -18.05 -9.48
CA PRO A 228 8.98 -18.71 -8.99
C PRO A 228 10.25 -17.86 -9.14
N LYS A 229 10.18 -16.78 -9.94
CA LYS A 229 11.27 -15.83 -10.07
C LYS A 229 10.73 -14.41 -9.86
N ILE A 230 11.24 -13.71 -8.87
CA ILE A 230 11.00 -12.30 -8.58
C ILE A 230 12.34 -11.59 -8.69
N ASP A 231 12.43 -10.56 -9.54
CA ASP A 231 13.69 -9.86 -9.80
C ASP A 231 13.90 -8.73 -8.79
N LEU A 232 12.81 -8.11 -8.30
CA LEU A 232 12.83 -7.07 -7.26
C LEU A 232 11.64 -7.26 -6.33
N ALA A 233 11.86 -7.18 -5.03
CA ALA A 233 10.82 -7.18 -4.03
C ALA A 233 10.87 -5.89 -3.20
N LEU A 234 9.74 -5.18 -3.17
CA LEU A 234 9.48 -4.02 -2.33
C LEU A 234 8.61 -4.51 -1.19
N ILE A 235 9.21 -4.74 -0.05
CA ILE A 235 8.54 -5.37 1.09
C ILE A 235 8.49 -4.37 2.23
N GLU A 236 7.35 -4.29 2.89
CA GLU A 236 7.13 -3.45 4.04
C GLU A 236 8.09 -3.84 5.17
N ASP A 237 8.49 -2.88 5.97
CA ASP A 237 9.43 -3.04 7.09
C ASP A 237 9.07 -2.03 8.18
N GLY A 238 7.82 -2.07 8.65
CA GLY A 238 7.28 -1.04 9.53
C GLY A 238 6.57 -1.56 10.78
N GLN A 239 6.46 -0.66 11.76
CA GLN A 239 5.75 -0.85 13.02
C GLN A 239 6.20 -2.09 13.82
N TYR A 240 7.47 -2.10 14.22
CA TYR A 240 7.99 -3.13 15.14
C TYR A 240 7.40 -2.93 16.52
N ASP A 241 6.26 -3.56 16.76
CA ASP A 241 5.59 -3.51 18.05
C ASP A 241 5.03 -4.89 18.39
N ASP A 242 5.40 -5.39 19.56
CA ASP A 242 4.94 -6.70 20.03
C ASP A 242 3.42 -6.75 20.24
N ASP A 243 2.75 -5.59 20.26
CA ASP A 243 1.29 -5.51 20.32
C ASP A 243 0.63 -5.79 18.94
N TRP A 244 1.39 -5.74 17.83
CA TRP A 244 0.88 -5.89 16.46
C TRP A 244 1.59 -6.98 15.62
N PRO A 245 2.00 -8.12 16.17
CA PRO A 245 2.84 -9.09 15.45
C PRO A 245 2.15 -9.73 14.25
N GLY A 246 0.81 -9.69 14.22
CA GLY A 246 0.01 -10.21 13.12
C GLY A 246 -0.39 -9.16 12.08
N VAL A 247 0.06 -7.91 12.20
CA VAL A 247 -0.36 -6.80 11.33
C VAL A 247 0.74 -6.42 10.35
N HIS A 248 2.00 -6.36 10.80
CA HIS A 248 3.16 -5.97 10.02
C HIS A 248 4.27 -7.00 10.12
N LEU A 249 5.22 -6.96 9.18
CA LEU A 249 6.40 -7.82 9.22
C LEU A 249 7.34 -7.39 10.35
N MET A 250 7.68 -8.35 11.19
CA MET A 250 8.65 -8.16 12.26
C MET A 250 10.07 -8.50 11.76
N PRO A 251 11.13 -7.84 12.27
CA PRO A 251 12.51 -8.10 11.83
C PRO A 251 12.95 -9.57 11.92
N ALA A 252 12.35 -10.33 12.83
CA ALA A 252 12.62 -11.77 12.96
C ALA A 252 12.08 -12.59 11.77
N ALA A 253 11.13 -12.08 11.01
CA ALA A 253 10.56 -12.76 9.83
C ALA A 253 11.51 -12.76 8.62
N TRP A 254 12.58 -11.96 8.66
CA TRP A 254 13.58 -11.85 7.60
C TRP A 254 14.77 -12.84 7.70
N ARG A 255 14.72 -13.79 8.62
CA ARG A 255 15.82 -14.75 8.86
C ARG A 255 15.57 -16.12 8.25
#